data_d96b21e950e35761571b675e8c23cabb
#
_entry.id   d96b21e950e35761571b675e8c23cabb
#
_cell.length_a   1.000
_cell.length_b   1.000
_cell.length_c   1.000
_cell.angle_alpha   90.00
_cell.angle_beta   90.00
_cell.angle_gamma   90.00
#
_symmetry.space_group_name_H-M   'P 1'
#
loop_
_entity.id
_entity.type
_entity.pdbx_description
1 polymer ?
#
loop_
_entity_poly.entity_id
_entity_poly.type
_entity_poly.pdbx_seq_one_letter_code
_entity_poly.pdbx_strand_id
1 'polypeptide(L)'
;MKAMSAAGSVGVILPTTAYILRLKRPPVRDMLRHGMIVALGSDFNPNAYCLAMPVVMHLACVNLRLSLAEALAAATINAAHSLGRGGTHGSIEVGKVGDLVILQERRWEHVVYQLGQQDVIRHVVKRGDVVV
;
A
#
# COMPACT_ATOMS: atom_id res chain seq x y z
N MET A 1 19.38 8.68 -2.61
CA MET A 1 18.87 7.33 -2.34
C MET A 1 19.80 6.51 -1.45
N LYS A 2 21.09 6.29 -1.79
CA LYS A 2 22.00 5.50 -0.92
C LYS A 2 22.07 6.01 0.52
N ALA A 3 22.22 7.32 0.74
CA ALA A 3 22.24 7.89 2.08
C ALA A 3 20.92 7.72 2.84
N MET A 4 19.78 7.82 2.14
CA MET A 4 18.46 7.58 2.73
C MET A 4 18.26 6.10 3.12
N SER A 5 18.69 5.18 2.24
CA SER A 5 18.67 3.75 2.55
C SER A 5 19.55 3.43 3.76
N ALA A 6 20.79 3.95 3.80
CA ALA A 6 21.69 3.74 4.92
C ALA A 6 21.16 4.32 6.24
N ALA A 7 20.38 5.39 6.18
CA ALA A 7 19.69 5.99 7.33
C ALA A 7 18.38 5.26 7.73
N GLY A 8 18.00 4.17 7.06
CA GLY A 8 16.74 3.46 7.32
C GLY A 8 15.49 4.26 6.97
N SER A 9 15.60 5.29 6.12
CA SER A 9 14.44 6.10 5.72
C SER A 9 13.47 5.31 4.86
N VAL A 10 12.17 5.47 5.12
CA VAL A 10 11.10 4.88 4.31
C VAL A 10 10.64 5.89 3.27
N GLY A 11 10.58 5.46 2.01
CA GLY A 11 10.01 6.25 0.92
C GLY A 11 8.50 6.03 0.80
N VAL A 12 7.68 6.97 1.29
CA VAL A 12 6.23 6.90 1.10
C VAL A 12 5.88 7.47 -0.27
N ILE A 13 5.28 6.65 -1.11
CA ILE A 13 4.88 6.98 -2.47
C ILE A 13 3.37 7.22 -2.54
N LEU A 14 2.97 8.23 -3.28
CA LEU A 14 1.59 8.72 -3.40
C LEU A 14 1.11 8.61 -4.87
N PRO A 15 0.79 7.39 -5.36
CA PRO A 15 0.50 7.17 -6.78
C PRO A 15 -0.72 7.94 -7.29
N THR A 16 -1.77 8.02 -6.48
CA THR A 16 -3.02 8.74 -6.82
C THR A 16 -2.80 10.24 -6.96
N THR A 17 -2.07 10.85 -6.04
CA THR A 17 -1.70 12.26 -6.11
C THR A 17 -0.85 12.56 -7.34
N ALA A 18 0.17 11.74 -7.59
CA ALA A 18 1.02 11.89 -8.76
C ALA A 18 0.22 11.75 -10.07
N TYR A 19 -0.77 10.86 -10.11
CA TYR A 19 -1.64 10.65 -11.26
C TYR A 19 -2.60 11.83 -11.49
N ILE A 20 -3.33 12.22 -10.45
CA ILE A 20 -4.35 13.29 -10.53
C ILE A 20 -3.70 14.64 -10.89
N LEU A 21 -2.59 14.97 -10.23
CA LEU A 21 -1.87 16.22 -10.45
C LEU A 21 -0.87 16.18 -11.61
N ARG A 22 -0.82 15.07 -12.37
CA ARG A 22 0.09 14.86 -13.52
C ARG A 22 1.56 15.13 -13.18
N LEU A 23 1.98 14.72 -11.97
CA LEU A 23 3.35 14.92 -11.50
C LEU A 23 4.31 13.93 -12.18
N LYS A 24 5.60 14.29 -12.19
CA LYS A 24 6.64 13.37 -12.60
C LYS A 24 6.60 12.10 -11.74
N ARG A 25 6.68 10.93 -12.39
CA ARG A 25 6.68 9.64 -11.70
C ARG A 25 7.88 9.52 -10.74
N PRO A 26 7.65 9.13 -9.49
CA PRO A 26 8.75 8.88 -8.56
C PRO A 26 9.60 7.70 -9.03
N PRO A 27 10.92 7.72 -8.79
CA PRO A 27 11.85 6.69 -9.30
C PRO A 27 11.85 5.44 -8.41
N VAL A 28 10.67 4.80 -8.25
CA VAL A 28 10.45 3.72 -7.29
C VAL A 28 11.37 2.52 -7.52
N ARG A 29 11.59 2.14 -8.79
CA ARG A 29 12.52 1.02 -9.11
C ARG A 29 13.96 1.31 -8.68
N ASP A 30 14.39 2.58 -8.77
CA ASP A 30 15.70 3.00 -8.28
C ASP A 30 15.77 2.98 -6.76
N MET A 31 14.69 3.41 -6.08
CA MET A 31 14.59 3.35 -4.63
C MET A 31 14.75 1.91 -4.13
N LEU A 32 14.01 0.96 -4.72
CA LEU A 32 14.10 -0.47 -4.38
C LEU A 32 15.49 -1.05 -4.68
N ARG A 33 16.08 -0.71 -5.84
CA ARG A 33 17.46 -1.14 -6.18
C ARG A 33 18.52 -0.65 -5.19
N HIS A 34 18.27 0.48 -4.55
CA HIS A 34 19.15 1.01 -3.51
C HIS A 34 18.80 0.50 -2.09
N GLY A 35 17.92 -0.49 -1.98
CA GLY A 35 17.54 -1.10 -0.71
C GLY A 35 16.65 -0.23 0.18
N MET A 36 15.99 0.79 -0.39
CA MET A 36 15.03 1.59 0.37
C MET A 36 13.74 0.80 0.60
N ILE A 37 13.19 0.91 1.79
CA ILE A 37 11.82 0.48 2.08
C ILE A 37 10.87 1.47 1.41
N VAL A 38 9.95 0.94 0.59
CA VAL A 38 8.91 1.71 -0.09
C VAL A 38 7.56 1.39 0.53
N ALA A 39 6.82 2.41 0.93
CA ALA A 39 5.44 2.33 1.40
C ALA A 39 4.50 3.07 0.46
N LEU A 40 3.22 2.73 0.47
CA LEU A 40 2.16 3.41 -0.28
C LEU A 40 1.26 4.21 0.66
N GLY A 41 0.86 5.40 0.22
CA GLY A 41 -0.16 6.23 0.86
C GLY A 41 -1.18 6.72 -0.15
N SER A 42 -2.41 6.97 0.30
CA SER A 42 -3.48 7.54 -0.53
C SER A 42 -3.33 9.05 -0.70
N ASP A 43 -2.70 9.71 0.28
CA ASP A 43 -2.63 11.17 0.36
C ASP A 43 -4.01 11.84 0.22
N PHE A 44 -5.01 11.24 0.92
CA PHE A 44 -6.39 11.73 0.87
C PHE A 44 -6.47 13.20 1.26
N ASN A 45 -6.83 14.03 0.30
CA ASN A 45 -7.02 15.47 0.49
C ASN A 45 -7.93 16.02 -0.62
N PRO A 46 -8.39 17.30 -0.55
CA PRO A 46 -9.30 17.85 -1.56
C PRO A 46 -8.76 17.82 -3.00
N ASN A 47 -7.44 17.88 -3.20
CA ASN A 47 -6.82 17.85 -4.53
C ASN A 47 -6.58 16.44 -5.06
N ALA A 48 -6.58 15.44 -4.16
CA ALA A 48 -6.37 14.02 -4.48
C ALA A 48 -7.35 13.17 -3.66
N TYR A 49 -8.63 13.23 -4.03
CA TYR A 49 -9.71 12.56 -3.32
C TYR A 49 -9.72 11.07 -3.64
N CYS A 50 -8.95 10.27 -2.90
CA CYS A 50 -8.89 8.82 -3.04
C CYS A 50 -8.88 8.15 -1.67
N LEU A 51 -9.92 7.37 -1.36
CA LEU A 51 -10.03 6.52 -0.17
C LEU A 51 -9.73 5.04 -0.46
N ALA A 52 -9.54 4.69 -1.74
CA ALA A 52 -9.43 3.32 -2.20
C ALA A 52 -7.96 2.87 -2.30
N MET A 53 -7.43 2.21 -1.27
CA MET A 53 -6.09 1.62 -1.31
C MET A 53 -5.90 0.63 -2.49
N PRO A 54 -6.90 -0.17 -2.92
CA PRO A 54 -6.78 -0.98 -4.13
C PRO A 54 -6.38 -0.18 -5.38
N VAL A 55 -6.96 1.02 -5.57
CA VAL A 55 -6.60 1.92 -6.69
C VAL A 55 -5.17 2.43 -6.56
N VAL A 56 -4.74 2.76 -5.34
CA VAL A 56 -3.34 3.17 -5.06
C VAL A 56 -2.37 2.06 -5.45
N MET A 57 -2.66 0.81 -5.05
CA MET A 57 -1.87 -0.37 -5.39
C MET A 57 -1.86 -0.64 -6.90
N HIS A 58 -3.02 -0.52 -7.55
CA HIS A 58 -3.14 -0.68 -9.00
C HIS A 58 -2.24 0.33 -9.75
N LEU A 59 -2.31 1.60 -9.40
CA LEU A 59 -1.46 2.63 -10.00
C LEU A 59 0.03 2.42 -9.70
N ALA A 60 0.37 1.90 -8.52
CA ALA A 60 1.74 1.53 -8.20
C ALA A 60 2.26 0.41 -9.12
N CYS A 61 1.42 -0.59 -9.43
CA CYS A 61 1.79 -1.66 -10.36
C CYS A 61 1.90 -1.15 -11.81
N VAL A 62 0.85 -0.47 -12.31
CA VAL A 62 0.75 -0.08 -13.72
C VAL A 62 1.70 1.07 -14.05
N ASN A 63 1.71 2.13 -13.25
CA ASN A 63 2.47 3.35 -13.57
C ASN A 63 3.90 3.33 -13.03
N LEU A 64 4.14 2.66 -11.89
CA LEU A 64 5.43 2.67 -11.20
C LEU A 64 6.17 1.34 -11.30
N ARG A 65 5.55 0.35 -11.95
CA ARG A 65 6.12 -0.98 -12.25
C ARG A 65 6.48 -1.79 -11.00
N LEU A 66 5.71 -1.66 -9.92
CA LEU A 66 5.79 -2.59 -8.81
C LEU A 66 5.16 -3.93 -9.22
N SER A 67 5.72 -5.03 -8.72
CA SER A 67 5.01 -6.30 -8.75
C SER A 67 3.81 -6.26 -7.79
N LEU A 68 2.86 -7.17 -7.96
CA LEU A 68 1.71 -7.28 -7.06
C LEU A 68 2.16 -7.49 -5.60
N ALA A 69 3.16 -8.34 -5.38
CA ALA A 69 3.71 -8.60 -4.04
C ALA A 69 4.41 -7.37 -3.44
N GLU A 70 5.18 -6.63 -4.25
CA GLU A 70 5.79 -5.36 -3.81
C GLU A 70 4.72 -4.33 -3.44
N ALA A 71 3.64 -4.22 -4.22
CA ALA A 71 2.53 -3.31 -3.93
C ALA A 71 1.78 -3.71 -2.64
N LEU A 72 1.55 -5.01 -2.42
CA LEU A 72 0.93 -5.51 -1.19
C LEU A 72 1.81 -5.20 0.03
N ALA A 73 3.08 -5.54 -0.02
CA ALA A 73 4.01 -5.25 1.07
C ALA A 73 4.08 -3.73 1.35
N ALA A 74 4.12 -2.92 0.30
CA ALA A 74 4.16 -1.46 0.41
C ALA A 74 2.89 -0.86 1.02
N ALA A 75 1.72 -1.47 0.78
CA ALA A 75 0.44 -1.03 1.33
C ALA A 75 0.16 -1.58 2.75
N THR A 76 0.93 -2.55 3.23
CA THR A 76 0.70 -3.24 4.52
C THR A 76 1.88 -3.09 5.46
N ILE A 77 2.82 -4.06 5.46
CA ILE A 77 3.91 -4.11 6.45
C ILE A 77 4.86 -2.91 6.34
N ASN A 78 5.17 -2.46 5.12
CA ASN A 78 6.05 -1.31 4.93
C ASN A 78 5.35 0.00 5.36
N ALA A 79 4.04 0.13 5.10
CA ALA A 79 3.25 1.26 5.58
C ALA A 79 3.17 1.27 7.12
N ALA A 80 2.96 0.12 7.75
CA ALA A 80 3.00 0.01 9.20
C ALA A 80 4.40 0.37 9.75
N HIS A 81 5.46 -0.07 9.08
CA HIS A 81 6.83 0.26 9.46
C HIS A 81 7.11 1.77 9.38
N SER A 82 6.63 2.45 8.33
CA SER A 82 6.79 3.90 8.17
C SER A 82 6.18 4.72 9.33
N LEU A 83 5.20 4.13 10.02
CA LEU A 83 4.52 4.70 11.19
C LEU A 83 5.09 4.21 12.53
N GLY A 84 6.19 3.45 12.53
CA GLY A 84 6.74 2.81 13.73
C GLY A 84 5.86 1.68 14.30
N ARG A 85 4.92 1.14 13.52
CA ARG A 85 3.95 0.14 13.96
C ARG A 85 4.17 -1.25 13.37
N GLY A 86 5.29 -1.52 12.72
CA GLY A 86 5.58 -2.82 12.08
C GLY A 86 5.56 -4.01 13.05
N GLY A 87 5.86 -3.79 14.34
CA GLY A 87 5.78 -4.83 15.37
C GLY A 87 4.35 -5.19 15.81
N THR A 88 3.34 -4.36 15.46
CA THR A 88 1.96 -4.55 15.92
C THR A 88 0.94 -4.59 14.78
N HIS A 89 1.30 -4.15 13.57
CA HIS A 89 0.39 -4.04 12.43
C HIS A 89 1.10 -4.44 11.13
N GLY A 90 0.34 -4.62 10.07
CA GLY A 90 0.82 -4.74 8.68
C GLY A 90 1.10 -6.17 8.21
N SER A 91 0.98 -7.17 9.08
CA SER A 91 1.08 -8.59 8.74
C SER A 91 0.19 -9.44 9.65
N ILE A 92 -0.12 -10.66 9.20
CA ILE A 92 -0.89 -11.63 9.99
C ILE A 92 0.12 -12.48 10.77
N GLU A 93 0.33 -12.12 12.03
CA GLU A 93 1.26 -12.80 12.94
C GLU A 93 0.66 -12.84 14.35
N VAL A 94 1.03 -13.87 15.13
CA VAL A 94 0.59 -13.99 16.51
C VAL A 94 1.06 -12.78 17.34
N GLY A 95 0.15 -12.18 18.07
CA GLY A 95 0.41 -10.99 18.91
C GLY A 95 0.23 -9.66 18.19
N LYS A 96 -0.02 -9.65 16.87
CA LYS A 96 -0.39 -8.42 16.16
C LYS A 96 -1.90 -8.14 16.23
N VAL A 97 -2.24 -6.88 15.99
CA VAL A 97 -3.63 -6.42 15.99
C VAL A 97 -4.40 -7.09 14.85
N GLY A 98 -5.59 -7.59 15.15
CA GLY A 98 -6.49 -8.25 14.20
C GLY A 98 -7.18 -7.26 13.27
N ASP A 99 -6.41 -6.52 12.48
CA ASP A 99 -6.90 -5.65 11.39
C ASP A 99 -6.78 -6.43 10.08
N LEU A 100 -7.91 -6.90 9.53
CA LEU A 100 -7.94 -7.83 8.40
C LEU A 100 -8.92 -7.35 7.34
N VAL A 101 -8.62 -7.70 6.09
CA VAL A 101 -9.55 -7.61 4.96
C VAL A 101 -9.85 -9.02 4.49
N ILE A 102 -11.13 -9.41 4.49
CA ILE A 102 -11.60 -10.70 3.99
C ILE A 102 -12.14 -10.48 2.58
N LEU A 103 -11.63 -11.26 1.64
CA LEU A 103 -11.96 -11.12 0.25
C LEU A 103 -13.08 -12.10 -0.16
N GLN A 104 -13.84 -11.72 -1.16
CA GLN A 104 -14.80 -12.58 -1.84
C GLN A 104 -14.07 -13.61 -2.71
N GLU A 105 -12.91 -13.26 -3.24
CA GLU A 105 -12.11 -14.04 -4.15
C GLU A 105 -11.10 -14.92 -3.43
N ARG A 106 -10.73 -16.06 -4.05
CA ARG A 106 -9.73 -16.97 -3.50
C ARG A 106 -8.30 -16.46 -3.62
N ARG A 107 -8.07 -15.54 -4.53
CA ARG A 107 -6.75 -14.95 -4.81
C ARG A 107 -6.75 -13.48 -4.43
N TRP A 108 -5.82 -13.08 -3.59
CA TRP A 108 -5.70 -11.71 -3.10
C TRP A 108 -5.36 -10.70 -4.20
N GLU A 109 -4.74 -11.17 -5.29
CA GLU A 109 -4.35 -10.32 -6.43
C GLU A 109 -5.56 -9.61 -7.08
N HIS A 110 -6.76 -10.14 -6.89
CA HIS A 110 -8.00 -9.50 -7.35
C HIS A 110 -8.21 -8.11 -6.75
N VAL A 111 -7.73 -7.87 -5.53
CA VAL A 111 -7.77 -6.52 -4.91
C VAL A 111 -7.06 -5.48 -5.77
N VAL A 112 -5.99 -5.88 -6.45
CA VAL A 112 -5.20 -4.98 -7.30
C VAL A 112 -5.68 -5.01 -8.74
N TYR A 113 -6.08 -6.19 -9.23
CA TYR A 113 -6.42 -6.42 -10.63
C TYR A 113 -7.79 -5.83 -11.01
N GLN A 114 -8.80 -5.99 -10.15
CA GLN A 114 -10.18 -5.57 -10.44
C GLN A 114 -10.37 -4.07 -10.12
N LEU A 115 -9.89 -3.22 -11.02
CA LEU A 115 -10.01 -1.77 -10.88
C LEU A 115 -11.49 -1.34 -10.92
N GLY A 116 -11.91 -0.65 -9.86
CA GLY A 116 -13.26 -0.09 -9.77
C GLY A 116 -14.34 -1.07 -9.30
N GLN A 117 -14.02 -2.33 -9.06
CA GLN A 117 -14.95 -3.29 -8.47
C GLN A 117 -14.98 -3.12 -6.93
N GLN A 118 -16.19 -3.00 -6.37
CA GLN A 118 -16.37 -2.76 -4.92
C GLN A 118 -16.60 -4.05 -4.12
N ASP A 119 -17.01 -5.12 -4.78
CA ASP A 119 -17.41 -6.39 -4.19
C ASP A 119 -16.24 -7.38 -3.96
N VAL A 120 -15.02 -7.03 -4.29
CA VAL A 120 -13.83 -7.85 -4.00
C VAL A 120 -13.61 -8.01 -2.50
N ILE A 121 -13.95 -6.98 -1.71
CA ILE A 121 -13.82 -6.99 -0.25
C ILE A 121 -15.16 -7.41 0.34
N ARG A 122 -15.17 -8.56 1.01
CA ARG A 122 -16.35 -9.10 1.67
C ARG A 122 -16.55 -8.53 3.06
N HIS A 123 -15.48 -8.49 3.86
CA HIS A 123 -15.52 -7.95 5.22
C HIS A 123 -14.24 -7.19 5.54
N VAL A 124 -14.40 -6.18 6.37
CA VAL A 124 -13.29 -5.49 7.03
C VAL A 124 -13.38 -5.78 8.52
N VAL A 125 -12.29 -6.28 9.07
CA VAL A 125 -12.14 -6.56 10.50
C VAL A 125 -11.21 -5.52 11.11
N LYS A 126 -11.65 -4.89 12.19
CA LYS A 126 -10.89 -3.90 12.94
C LYS A 126 -10.74 -4.35 14.40
N ARG A 127 -9.50 -4.61 14.83
CA ARG A 127 -9.17 -5.11 16.17
C ARG A 127 -9.95 -6.36 16.57
N GLY A 128 -10.25 -7.23 15.60
CA GLY A 128 -11.00 -8.45 15.80
C GLY A 128 -12.52 -8.33 15.57
N ASP A 129 -13.07 -7.12 15.47
CA ASP A 129 -14.49 -6.89 15.22
C ASP A 129 -14.76 -6.66 13.73
N VAL A 130 -15.80 -7.29 13.18
CA VAL A 130 -16.27 -7.05 11.82
C VAL A 130 -16.97 -5.70 11.78
N VAL A 131 -16.47 -4.78 10.94
CA VAL A 131 -17.00 -3.40 10.84
C VAL A 131 -17.71 -3.12 9.53
N VAL A 132 -17.47 -3.97 8.50
CA VAL A 132 -18.15 -3.96 7.20
C VAL A 132 -18.32 -5.38 6.72
#